data_8e9528d2c5ead3f9684cb2d2104447d2
#
_entry.id   8e9528d2c5ead3f9684cb2d2104447d2
#
_cell.length_a   1.000
_cell.length_b   1.000
_cell.length_c   1.000
_cell.angle_alpha   90.00
_cell.angle_beta   90.00
_cell.angle_gamma   90.00
#
_symmetry.space_group_name_H-M   'P 1'
#
loop_
_entity.id
_entity.type
_entity.pdbx_description
1 polymer ?
#
loop_
_entity_poly.entity_id
_entity_poly.type
_entity_poly.pdbx_seq_one_letter_code
_entity_poly.pdbx_strand_id
1 'polypeptide(L)'
;MRLLFITQKLKAQDAFGTLWIRAFQRQGFDVSVICLEGSGDSYEFPVYSLGKEAGAGKLRSILTYERLITTLPYDRVFIHMAPVWYALGFWWWILRRTPCYLWYTHYQMQLGVRLFGWFGRRFFCATPQSLPQYEGSSKKVVIGHGIDLSFWPERRNTAMHSHRLLVVHRLSRSKRLELSIRALALLDPAFTIDVYGIEAEPDYAAEMKKLTIDLGLQHRVTFHGTVAMEKLPDIYVRHRLILNMASETIDKTMLEAMTCGCYPVTTAANAKAIGISAAPNTDTPEAIAGFVQQYAGRAPMDAAAMYDIVRKHHSLAGLMTTMSDYIRTGE
;
A
#
# COMPACT_ATOMS: atom_id res chain seq x y z
N MET A 1 -9.38 15.71 20.87
CA MET A 1 -8.04 16.16 20.41
C MET A 1 -8.13 16.47 18.92
N ARG A 2 -7.71 17.67 18.50
CA ARG A 2 -7.79 18.11 17.12
C ARG A 2 -6.54 17.65 16.36
N LEU A 3 -6.75 16.96 15.24
CA LEU A 3 -5.70 16.39 14.39
C LEU A 3 -5.73 17.04 13.01
N LEU A 4 -4.64 17.68 12.61
CA LEU A 4 -4.45 18.15 11.24
C LEU A 4 -3.87 17.01 10.39
N PHE A 5 -4.64 16.50 9.45
CA PHE A 5 -4.25 15.45 8.51
C PHE A 5 -3.80 16.10 7.18
N ILE A 6 -2.59 15.79 6.72
CA ILE A 6 -2.02 16.37 5.50
C ILE A 6 -1.72 15.28 4.49
N THR A 7 -2.22 15.43 3.26
CA THR A 7 -2.02 14.45 2.18
C THR A 7 -1.84 15.13 0.81
N GLN A 8 -1.39 14.35 -0.20
CA GLN A 8 -1.27 14.87 -1.57
C GLN A 8 -2.62 14.92 -2.28
N LYS A 9 -3.38 13.83 -2.23
CA LYS A 9 -4.68 13.70 -2.90
C LYS A 9 -5.72 13.18 -1.94
N LEU A 10 -6.94 13.65 -2.10
CA LEU A 10 -8.08 13.16 -1.37
C LEU A 10 -9.25 12.91 -2.33
N LYS A 11 -9.83 11.71 -2.28
CA LYS A 11 -11.04 11.31 -3.01
C LYS A 11 -12.02 10.69 -2.03
N ALA A 12 -13.34 10.85 -2.28
CA ALA A 12 -14.37 10.33 -1.37
C ALA A 12 -14.33 8.80 -1.21
N GLN A 13 -13.94 8.10 -2.27
CA GLN A 13 -13.76 6.64 -2.30
C GLN A 13 -12.28 6.27 -2.37
N ASP A 14 -11.47 6.81 -1.48
CA ASP A 14 -10.06 6.48 -1.43
C ASP A 14 -9.80 5.41 -0.36
N ALA A 15 -9.20 4.30 -0.79
CA ALA A 15 -8.80 3.19 0.09
C ALA A 15 -7.74 3.57 1.15
N PHE A 16 -7.19 4.78 1.08
CA PHE A 16 -6.19 5.27 2.04
C PHE A 16 -6.66 6.54 2.76
N GLY A 17 -6.84 7.66 2.03
CA GLY A 17 -7.05 8.96 2.64
C GLY A 17 -8.34 9.00 3.47
N THR A 18 -9.48 8.87 2.84
CA THR A 18 -10.79 8.97 3.49
C THR A 18 -11.01 7.85 4.50
N LEU A 19 -10.58 6.62 4.19
CA LEU A 19 -10.68 5.49 5.11
C LEU A 19 -9.89 5.75 6.41
N TRP A 20 -8.68 6.28 6.31
CA TRP A 20 -7.83 6.57 7.47
C TRP A 20 -8.36 7.76 8.28
N ILE A 21 -8.87 8.80 7.63
CA ILE A 21 -9.46 9.95 8.32
C ILE A 21 -10.67 9.49 9.16
N ARG A 22 -11.58 8.71 8.56
CA ARG A 22 -12.72 8.11 9.29
C ARG A 22 -12.27 7.20 10.42
N ALA A 23 -11.16 6.47 10.23
CA ALA A 23 -10.63 5.61 11.28
C ALA A 23 -10.05 6.43 12.45
N PHE A 24 -9.38 7.58 12.22
CA PHE A 24 -9.00 8.51 13.28
C PHE A 24 -10.22 9.12 13.99
N GLN A 25 -11.27 9.48 13.25
CA GLN A 25 -12.51 9.98 13.87
C GLN A 25 -13.16 8.92 14.79
N ARG A 26 -13.19 7.65 14.37
CA ARG A 26 -13.65 6.54 15.23
C ARG A 26 -12.80 6.37 16.50
N GLN A 27 -11.55 6.76 16.46
CA GLN A 27 -10.64 6.83 17.62
C GLN A 27 -10.85 8.11 18.47
N GLY A 28 -11.83 8.96 18.14
CA GLY A 28 -12.17 10.15 18.91
C GLY A 28 -11.31 11.39 18.60
N PHE A 29 -10.64 11.43 17.44
CA PHE A 29 -9.99 12.65 16.96
C PHE A 29 -10.98 13.54 16.20
N ASP A 30 -10.88 14.85 16.42
CA ASP A 30 -11.51 15.87 15.58
C ASP A 30 -10.52 16.19 14.43
N VAL A 31 -10.83 15.73 13.22
CA VAL A 31 -9.89 15.73 12.11
C VAL A 31 -10.23 16.83 11.11
N SER A 32 -9.26 17.70 10.83
CA SER A 32 -9.29 18.63 9.69
C SER A 32 -8.23 18.21 8.67
N VAL A 33 -8.52 18.35 7.37
CA VAL A 33 -7.66 17.85 6.29
C VAL A 33 -7.14 18.97 5.42
N ILE A 34 -5.83 18.98 5.15
CA ILE A 34 -5.23 19.74 4.04
C ILE A 34 -4.79 18.75 2.97
N CYS A 35 -5.22 18.96 1.72
CA CYS A 35 -4.78 18.17 0.56
C CYS A 35 -4.30 19.10 -0.57
N LEU A 36 -3.28 18.66 -1.33
CA LEU A 36 -2.84 19.40 -2.51
C LEU A 36 -3.91 19.40 -3.60
N GLU A 37 -4.58 18.25 -3.78
CA GLU A 37 -5.57 18.01 -4.83
C GLU A 37 -6.80 17.34 -4.20
N GLY A 38 -7.93 18.02 -4.19
CA GLY A 38 -9.22 17.49 -3.78
C GLY A 38 -10.02 17.00 -5.00
N SER A 39 -11.02 16.14 -4.76
CA SER A 39 -11.89 15.62 -5.83
C SER A 39 -13.15 16.46 -6.05
N GLY A 40 -13.36 17.52 -5.25
CA GLY A 40 -14.61 18.29 -5.25
C GLY A 40 -15.80 17.58 -4.58
N ASP A 41 -15.57 16.41 -4.01
CA ASP A 41 -16.60 15.66 -3.28
C ASP A 41 -16.98 16.36 -1.97
N SER A 42 -18.18 16.04 -1.45
CA SER A 42 -18.61 16.42 -0.10
C SER A 42 -18.05 15.42 0.92
N TYR A 43 -17.52 15.94 2.03
CA TYR A 43 -16.93 15.15 3.13
C TYR A 43 -17.62 15.47 4.46
N GLU A 44 -17.68 14.50 5.36
CA GLU A 44 -18.22 14.63 6.71
C GLU A 44 -17.26 15.36 7.68
N PHE A 45 -16.12 15.81 7.18
CA PHE A 45 -15.07 16.51 7.93
C PHE A 45 -14.52 17.69 7.13
N PRO A 46 -13.94 18.71 7.78
CA PRO A 46 -13.39 19.88 7.09
C PRO A 46 -12.23 19.49 6.17
N VAL A 47 -12.33 19.85 4.88
CA VAL A 47 -11.30 19.66 3.86
C VAL A 47 -10.89 20.99 3.25
N TYR A 48 -9.60 21.25 3.24
CA TYR A 48 -8.99 22.44 2.67
C TYR A 48 -8.08 22.03 1.50
N SER A 49 -8.56 22.18 0.28
CA SER A 49 -7.73 21.94 -0.91
C SER A 49 -6.78 23.11 -1.17
N LEU A 50 -5.57 22.79 -1.61
CA LEU A 50 -4.58 23.79 -2.07
C LEU A 50 -4.81 24.17 -3.55
N GLY A 51 -5.85 23.62 -4.18
CA GLY A 51 -6.41 24.05 -5.45
C GLY A 51 -5.72 23.52 -6.71
N LYS A 52 -4.92 22.46 -6.61
CA LYS A 52 -4.26 21.88 -7.79
C LYS A 52 -5.26 21.38 -8.82
N GLU A 53 -6.39 20.83 -8.40
CA GLU A 53 -7.51 20.42 -9.26
C GLU A 53 -8.14 21.59 -10.02
N ALA A 54 -8.07 22.79 -9.45
CA ALA A 54 -8.53 24.04 -10.05
C ALA A 54 -7.42 24.82 -10.77
N GLY A 55 -6.27 24.18 -11.05
CA GLY A 55 -5.15 24.80 -11.76
C GLY A 55 -4.31 25.77 -10.93
N ALA A 56 -4.38 25.73 -9.59
CA ALA A 56 -3.55 26.58 -8.75
C ALA A 56 -2.05 26.30 -8.99
N GLY A 57 -1.29 27.34 -9.24
CA GLY A 57 0.16 27.28 -9.39
C GLY A 57 0.86 26.99 -8.05
N LYS A 58 2.10 26.49 -8.12
CA LYS A 58 2.89 26.05 -6.94
C LYS A 58 2.97 27.15 -5.86
N LEU A 59 3.24 28.41 -6.23
CA LEU A 59 3.37 29.50 -5.28
C LEU A 59 2.06 29.75 -4.52
N ARG A 60 0.93 29.76 -5.23
CA ARG A 60 -0.40 29.93 -4.62
C ARG A 60 -0.70 28.79 -3.65
N SER A 61 -0.40 27.55 -4.03
CA SER A 61 -0.59 26.38 -3.14
C SER A 61 0.25 26.49 -1.88
N ILE A 62 1.53 26.95 -1.98
CA ILE A 62 2.40 27.14 -0.82
C ILE A 62 1.85 28.24 0.09
N LEU A 63 1.50 29.41 -0.44
CA LEU A 63 0.94 30.52 0.36
C LEU A 63 -0.36 30.12 1.05
N THR A 64 -1.24 29.38 0.35
CA THR A 64 -2.48 28.85 0.94
C THR A 64 -2.16 27.87 2.07
N TYR A 65 -1.19 27.00 1.87
CA TYR A 65 -0.75 26.03 2.87
C TYR A 65 -0.22 26.73 4.14
N GLU A 66 0.69 27.71 3.98
CA GLU A 66 1.26 28.48 5.10
C GLU A 66 0.18 29.22 5.89
N ARG A 67 -0.78 29.82 5.19
CA ARG A 67 -1.94 30.43 5.84
C ARG A 67 -2.75 29.41 6.63
N LEU A 68 -3.06 28.25 6.06
CA LEU A 68 -3.87 27.22 6.72
C LEU A 68 -3.20 26.67 7.97
N ILE A 69 -1.91 26.31 7.91
CA ILE A 69 -1.19 25.78 9.09
C ILE A 69 -1.05 26.81 10.21
N THR A 70 -1.06 28.10 9.89
CA THR A 70 -0.97 29.17 10.89
C THR A 70 -2.31 29.60 11.48
N THR A 71 -3.43 29.37 10.78
CA THR A 71 -4.76 29.83 11.18
C THR A 71 -5.69 28.74 11.70
N LEU A 72 -5.54 27.49 11.21
CA LEU A 72 -6.40 26.39 11.67
C LEU A 72 -6.08 26.00 13.12
N PRO A 73 -7.11 25.62 13.89
CA PRO A 73 -6.92 25.10 15.25
C PRO A 73 -6.59 23.60 15.21
N TYR A 74 -5.42 23.20 15.68
CA TYR A 74 -5.03 21.79 15.86
C TYR A 74 -4.02 21.61 16.99
N ASP A 75 -3.99 20.41 17.57
CA ASP A 75 -3.11 20.04 18.68
C ASP A 75 -1.96 19.13 18.20
N ARG A 76 -2.18 18.38 17.12
CA ARG A 76 -1.25 17.41 16.52
C ARG A 76 -1.32 17.48 15.00
N VAL A 77 -0.23 17.04 14.33
CA VAL A 77 -0.14 16.98 12.87
C VAL A 77 0.20 15.56 12.45
N PHE A 78 -0.57 15.02 11.51
CA PHE A 78 -0.30 13.74 10.86
C PHE A 78 -0.13 13.94 9.35
N ILE A 79 1.00 13.52 8.81
CA ILE A 79 1.34 13.69 7.40
C ILE A 79 1.34 12.32 6.73
N HIS A 80 0.51 12.15 5.70
CA HIS A 80 0.38 10.92 4.97
C HIS A 80 1.15 10.98 3.65
N MET A 81 2.30 10.28 3.56
CA MET A 81 3.13 10.12 2.35
C MET A 81 3.58 11.42 1.66
N ALA A 82 3.54 12.55 2.36
CA ALA A 82 3.75 13.87 1.78
C ALA A 82 4.80 14.70 2.54
N PRO A 83 6.06 14.23 2.67
CA PRO A 83 7.09 14.87 3.50
C PRO A 83 7.46 16.29 3.05
N VAL A 84 7.15 16.66 1.81
CA VAL A 84 7.35 18.03 1.31
C VAL A 84 6.57 19.05 2.14
N TRP A 85 5.36 18.73 2.58
CA TRP A 85 4.55 19.61 3.41
C TRP A 85 5.14 19.76 4.82
N TYR A 86 5.83 18.74 5.32
CA TYR A 86 6.62 18.90 6.53
C TYR A 86 7.77 19.89 6.34
N ALA A 87 8.51 19.79 5.23
CA ALA A 87 9.61 20.70 4.95
C ALA A 87 9.16 22.16 4.82
N LEU A 88 7.94 22.41 4.35
CA LEU A 88 7.40 23.77 4.25
C LEU A 88 6.91 24.29 5.61
N GLY A 89 6.27 23.45 6.45
CA GLY A 89 5.63 23.89 7.69
C GLY A 89 6.44 23.65 8.97
N PHE A 90 7.61 22.97 8.92
CA PHE A 90 8.34 22.53 10.12
C PHE A 90 8.73 23.69 11.06
N TRP A 91 9.07 24.83 10.53
CA TRP A 91 9.44 26.04 11.27
C TRP A 91 8.31 26.48 12.23
N TRP A 92 7.06 26.45 11.77
CA TRP A 92 5.88 26.80 12.55
C TRP A 92 5.61 25.78 13.67
N TRP A 93 5.72 24.50 13.36
CA TRP A 93 5.49 23.44 14.35
C TRP A 93 6.58 23.35 15.40
N ILE A 94 7.83 23.70 15.06
CA ILE A 94 8.90 23.84 16.05
C ILE A 94 8.60 25.01 16.98
N LEU A 95 8.25 26.19 16.42
CA LEU A 95 7.93 27.39 17.19
C LEU A 95 6.78 27.13 18.17
N ARG A 96 5.74 26.43 17.72
CA ARG A 96 4.57 26.07 18.54
C ARG A 96 4.73 24.80 19.36
N ARG A 97 5.86 24.11 19.27
CA ARG A 97 6.11 22.80 19.89
C ARG A 97 5.03 21.78 19.55
N THR A 98 4.45 21.83 18.35
CA THR A 98 3.39 20.93 17.91
C THR A 98 3.97 19.57 17.51
N PRO A 99 3.56 18.46 18.12
CA PRO A 99 4.00 17.13 17.74
C PRO A 99 3.51 16.76 16.34
N CYS A 100 4.47 16.31 15.50
CA CYS A 100 4.20 15.89 14.12
C CYS A 100 4.56 14.43 13.94
N TYR A 101 3.73 13.72 13.17
CA TYR A 101 3.83 12.30 12.84
C TYR A 101 3.80 12.14 11.34
N LEU A 102 4.61 11.21 10.80
CA LEU A 102 4.71 10.98 9.37
C LEU A 102 4.52 9.49 9.06
N TRP A 103 3.47 9.18 8.30
CA TRP A 103 3.36 7.89 7.62
C TRP A 103 4.20 7.90 6.34
N TYR A 104 5.18 6.99 6.26
CA TYR A 104 6.08 6.94 5.12
C TYR A 104 6.57 5.50 4.85
N THR A 105 6.33 5.01 3.62
CA THR A 105 6.60 3.61 3.25
C THR A 105 7.76 3.44 2.27
N HIS A 106 8.36 4.54 1.78
CA HIS A 106 9.48 4.49 0.86
C HIS A 106 10.83 4.40 1.59
N TYR A 107 11.85 3.96 0.87
CA TYR A 107 13.25 3.91 1.35
C TYR A 107 14.02 5.21 1.08
N GLN A 108 13.49 6.12 0.24
CA GLN A 108 14.19 7.33 -0.19
C GLN A 108 14.18 8.42 0.88
N MET A 109 15.36 9.01 1.10
CA MET A 109 15.58 10.13 2.03
C MET A 109 15.43 11.48 1.33
N GLN A 110 14.20 11.95 1.18
CA GLN A 110 13.90 13.31 0.71
C GLN A 110 14.19 14.35 1.80
N LEU A 111 14.36 15.62 1.43
CA LEU A 111 14.62 16.72 2.38
C LEU A 111 13.59 16.76 3.53
N GLY A 112 12.29 16.64 3.21
CA GLY A 112 11.24 16.64 4.22
C GLY A 112 11.34 15.47 5.20
N VAL A 113 11.82 14.29 4.76
CA VAL A 113 12.07 13.14 5.62
C VAL A 113 13.27 13.40 6.54
N ARG A 114 14.35 14.03 6.03
CA ARG A 114 15.52 14.39 6.85
C ARG A 114 15.15 15.40 7.94
N LEU A 115 14.44 16.46 7.57
CA LEU A 115 13.96 17.47 8.52
C LEU A 115 13.02 16.85 9.58
N PHE A 116 12.14 15.94 9.12
CA PHE A 116 11.28 15.19 10.04
C PHE A 116 12.10 14.31 11.00
N GLY A 117 13.15 13.68 10.52
CA GLY A 117 14.05 12.88 11.35
C GLY A 117 14.68 13.67 12.50
N TRP A 118 14.94 14.95 12.31
CA TRP A 118 15.49 15.82 13.38
C TRP A 118 14.40 16.32 14.33
N PHE A 119 13.28 16.79 13.82
CA PHE A 119 12.30 17.58 14.58
C PHE A 119 10.94 16.89 14.76
N GLY A 120 10.61 15.88 13.94
CA GLY A 120 9.37 15.10 14.08
C GLY A 120 9.41 14.11 15.24
N ARG A 121 8.26 13.59 15.61
CA ARG A 121 8.12 12.63 16.73
C ARG A 121 8.34 11.20 16.28
N ARG A 122 7.48 10.65 15.40
CA ARG A 122 7.53 9.25 14.96
C ARG A 122 7.31 9.15 13.45
N PHE A 123 8.09 8.29 12.83
CA PHE A 123 7.77 7.69 11.54
C PHE A 123 6.93 6.46 11.77
N PHE A 124 5.77 6.42 11.16
CA PHE A 124 5.01 5.19 11.05
C PHE A 124 5.29 4.55 9.69
N CYS A 125 5.68 3.30 9.70
CA CYS A 125 6.13 2.56 8.53
C CYS A 125 5.31 1.29 8.34
N ALA A 126 5.09 0.89 7.09
CA ALA A 126 4.36 -0.33 6.80
C ALA A 126 5.21 -1.59 7.02
N THR A 127 6.50 -1.51 6.75
CA THR A 127 7.43 -2.65 6.79
C THR A 127 8.78 -2.26 7.37
N PRO A 128 9.59 -3.23 7.81
CA PRO A 128 10.97 -2.98 8.23
C PRO A 128 11.84 -2.33 7.13
N GLN A 129 11.56 -2.61 5.84
CA GLN A 129 12.29 -2.05 4.70
C GLN A 129 11.98 -0.58 4.43
N SER A 130 10.87 -0.06 4.96
CA SER A 130 10.57 1.37 4.90
C SER A 130 11.59 2.13 5.74
N LEU A 131 12.18 3.19 5.21
CA LEU A 131 13.19 4.01 5.88
C LEU A 131 14.30 3.19 6.58
N PRO A 132 15.10 2.42 5.84
CA PRO A 132 16.15 1.57 6.41
C PRO A 132 17.19 2.39 7.22
N GLN A 133 17.34 3.68 6.90
CA GLN A 133 18.24 4.61 7.60
C GLN A 133 17.84 4.85 9.08
N TYR A 134 16.61 4.49 9.46
CA TYR A 134 16.10 4.57 10.83
C TYR A 134 15.89 3.18 11.46
N GLU A 135 16.55 2.14 10.92
CA GLU A 135 16.52 0.82 11.54
C GLU A 135 17.12 0.88 12.96
N GLY A 136 16.42 0.27 13.92
CA GLY A 136 16.79 0.33 15.35
C GLY A 136 16.52 1.67 16.03
N SER A 137 16.08 2.71 15.31
CA SER A 137 15.72 3.99 15.91
C SER A 137 14.36 3.93 16.60
N SER A 138 14.26 4.48 17.81
CA SER A 138 12.98 4.66 18.50
C SER A 138 11.99 5.55 17.75
N LYS A 139 12.47 6.37 16.80
CA LYS A 139 11.62 7.21 15.95
C LYS A 139 10.84 6.42 14.90
N LYS A 140 11.26 5.21 14.54
CA LYS A 140 10.60 4.35 13.55
C LYS A 140 9.73 3.32 14.22
N VAL A 141 8.45 3.31 13.87
CA VAL A 141 7.45 2.33 14.34
C VAL A 141 6.88 1.59 13.13
N VAL A 142 7.09 0.28 13.07
CA VAL A 142 6.55 -0.58 12.00
C VAL A 142 5.19 -1.10 12.47
N ILE A 143 4.12 -0.78 11.74
CA ILE A 143 2.73 -1.02 12.15
C ILE A 143 1.86 -1.69 11.09
N GLY A 144 2.44 -2.20 10.02
CA GLY A 144 1.70 -2.89 8.96
C GLY A 144 1.07 -1.95 7.92
N HIS A 145 0.19 -2.49 7.07
CA HIS A 145 -0.34 -1.79 5.89
C HIS A 145 -1.75 -1.21 6.04
N GLY A 146 -2.48 -1.55 7.09
CA GLY A 146 -3.84 -1.06 7.33
C GLY A 146 -4.87 -1.66 6.37
N ILE A 147 -5.06 -2.98 6.42
CA ILE A 147 -6.13 -3.68 5.71
C ILE A 147 -7.43 -3.56 6.49
N ASP A 148 -8.47 -3.05 5.85
CA ASP A 148 -9.79 -2.94 6.44
C ASP A 148 -10.49 -4.30 6.44
N LEU A 149 -10.45 -5.02 7.54
CA LEU A 149 -11.06 -6.34 7.67
C LEU A 149 -12.59 -6.32 7.66
N SER A 150 -13.22 -5.16 7.75
CA SER A 150 -14.68 -5.06 7.55
C SER A 150 -15.05 -5.18 6.07
N PHE A 151 -14.17 -4.70 5.18
CA PHE A 151 -14.30 -4.88 3.73
C PHE A 151 -13.65 -6.20 3.25
N TRP A 152 -12.55 -6.64 3.90
CA TRP A 152 -11.80 -7.86 3.60
C TRP A 152 -11.98 -8.91 4.72
N PRO A 153 -13.19 -9.47 4.92
CA PRO A 153 -13.41 -10.50 5.91
C PRO A 153 -12.71 -11.80 5.53
N GLU A 154 -12.53 -12.68 6.50
CA GLU A 154 -12.04 -14.03 6.23
C GLU A 154 -12.94 -14.74 5.22
N ARG A 155 -12.35 -15.24 4.15
CA ARG A 155 -13.03 -16.04 3.13
C ARG A 155 -12.30 -17.36 2.92
N ARG A 156 -13.06 -18.41 2.69
CA ARG A 156 -12.49 -19.70 2.29
C ARG A 156 -12.19 -19.68 0.80
N ASN A 157 -10.98 -20.07 0.45
CA ASN A 157 -10.60 -20.26 -0.95
C ASN A 157 -11.42 -21.40 -1.58
N THR A 158 -12.08 -21.12 -2.69
CA THR A 158 -12.86 -22.08 -3.45
C THR A 158 -12.17 -22.47 -4.77
N ALA A 159 -10.85 -22.18 -4.87
CA ALA A 159 -10.09 -22.46 -6.07
C ALA A 159 -10.10 -23.95 -6.42
N MET A 160 -10.97 -24.32 -7.35
CA MET A 160 -11.03 -25.66 -7.93
C MET A 160 -9.91 -25.89 -8.95
N HIS A 161 -9.35 -24.80 -9.51
CA HIS A 161 -8.32 -24.86 -10.55
C HIS A 161 -6.96 -24.47 -10.00
N SER A 162 -6.14 -25.47 -9.68
CA SER A 162 -4.77 -25.28 -9.19
C SER A 162 -3.83 -24.61 -10.20
N HIS A 163 -4.19 -24.61 -11.49
CA HIS A 163 -3.35 -24.13 -12.59
C HIS A 163 -3.67 -22.68 -13.03
N ARG A 164 -4.65 -22.01 -12.41
CA ARG A 164 -4.91 -20.59 -12.66
C ARG A 164 -4.15 -19.74 -11.65
N LEU A 165 -3.20 -18.98 -12.15
CA LEU A 165 -2.40 -18.03 -11.38
C LEU A 165 -2.99 -16.62 -11.50
N LEU A 166 -2.79 -15.80 -10.50
CA LEU A 166 -3.32 -14.46 -10.44
C LEU A 166 -2.20 -13.42 -10.34
N VAL A 167 -2.38 -12.29 -10.99
CA VAL A 167 -1.60 -11.06 -10.82
C VAL A 167 -2.58 -9.91 -10.61
N VAL A 168 -2.43 -9.17 -9.51
CA VAL A 168 -3.23 -7.95 -9.22
C VAL A 168 -2.30 -6.84 -8.78
N HIS A 169 -1.89 -6.01 -9.71
CA HIS A 169 -1.12 -4.79 -9.46
C HIS A 169 -1.10 -3.90 -10.71
N ARG A 170 -0.77 -2.62 -10.54
CA ARG A 170 -0.53 -1.74 -11.69
C ARG A 170 0.62 -2.28 -12.55
N LEU A 171 0.50 -2.16 -13.88
CA LEU A 171 1.56 -2.54 -14.79
C LEU A 171 2.62 -1.43 -14.79
N SER A 172 3.73 -1.68 -14.12
CA SER A 172 4.90 -0.80 -14.03
C SER A 172 6.16 -1.62 -13.78
N ARG A 173 7.33 -1.12 -14.18
CA ARG A 173 8.62 -1.80 -14.05
C ARG A 173 8.94 -2.25 -12.62
N SER A 174 8.52 -1.47 -11.62
CA SER A 174 8.71 -1.81 -10.22
C SER A 174 7.97 -3.10 -9.78
N LYS A 175 7.00 -3.58 -10.56
CA LYS A 175 6.23 -4.80 -10.26
C LYS A 175 6.79 -6.06 -10.91
N ARG A 176 7.72 -5.92 -11.84
CA ARG A 176 8.47 -7.02 -12.48
C ARG A 176 7.59 -8.15 -13.01
N LEU A 177 6.50 -7.78 -13.73
CA LEU A 177 5.56 -8.75 -14.30
C LEU A 177 6.26 -9.73 -15.27
N GLU A 178 7.34 -9.29 -15.92
CA GLU A 178 8.17 -10.13 -16.80
C GLU A 178 8.67 -11.41 -16.12
N LEU A 179 8.94 -11.39 -14.82
CA LEU A 179 9.36 -12.60 -14.08
C LEU A 179 8.23 -13.64 -14.00
N SER A 180 7.00 -13.18 -13.76
CA SER A 180 5.83 -14.05 -13.72
C SER A 180 5.50 -14.65 -15.10
N ILE A 181 5.60 -13.84 -16.17
CA ILE A 181 5.38 -14.30 -17.56
C ILE A 181 6.46 -15.31 -17.97
N ARG A 182 7.72 -15.05 -17.67
CA ARG A 182 8.83 -15.97 -17.95
C ARG A 182 8.73 -17.25 -17.13
N ALA A 183 8.30 -17.17 -15.86
CA ALA A 183 8.04 -18.37 -15.05
C ALA A 183 6.93 -19.22 -15.65
N LEU A 184 5.86 -18.62 -16.19
CA LEU A 184 4.79 -19.34 -16.87
C LEU A 184 5.29 -20.15 -18.07
N ALA A 185 6.29 -19.65 -18.81
CA ALA A 185 6.88 -20.38 -19.94
C ALA A 185 7.54 -21.70 -19.52
N LEU A 186 7.97 -21.81 -18.27
CA LEU A 186 8.63 -23.00 -17.70
C LEU A 186 7.64 -23.97 -17.03
N LEU A 187 6.36 -23.58 -16.90
CA LEU A 187 5.31 -24.38 -16.29
C LEU A 187 4.57 -25.23 -17.35
N ASP A 188 3.94 -26.30 -16.87
CA ASP A 188 3.06 -27.12 -17.69
C ASP A 188 2.07 -26.26 -18.50
N PRO A 189 1.75 -26.63 -19.75
CA PRO A 189 0.81 -25.91 -20.62
C PRO A 189 -0.58 -25.66 -20.01
N ALA A 190 -0.99 -26.43 -19.00
CA ALA A 190 -2.25 -26.22 -18.28
C ALA A 190 -2.27 -24.95 -17.44
N PHE A 191 -1.10 -24.41 -17.07
CA PHE A 191 -1.04 -23.16 -16.27
C PHE A 191 -1.37 -21.94 -17.10
N THR A 192 -2.17 -21.04 -16.50
CA THR A 192 -2.57 -19.75 -17.07
C THR A 192 -2.38 -18.64 -16.05
N ILE A 193 -2.25 -17.38 -16.51
CA ILE A 193 -2.21 -16.20 -15.65
C ILE A 193 -3.34 -15.24 -16.01
N ASP A 194 -4.13 -14.83 -15.00
CA ASP A 194 -5.05 -13.71 -15.08
C ASP A 194 -4.37 -12.46 -14.54
N VAL A 195 -4.24 -11.40 -15.34
CA VAL A 195 -3.58 -10.14 -14.99
C VAL A 195 -4.61 -9.04 -14.86
N TYR A 196 -4.78 -8.48 -13.66
CA TYR A 196 -5.63 -7.35 -13.36
C TYR A 196 -4.77 -6.13 -12.94
N GLY A 197 -5.08 -4.98 -13.47
CA GLY A 197 -4.45 -3.73 -13.07
C GLY A 197 -4.43 -2.66 -14.16
N ILE A 198 -4.24 -1.42 -13.74
CA ILE A 198 -4.09 -0.29 -14.65
C ILE A 198 -2.71 -0.32 -15.33
N GLU A 199 -2.66 0.08 -16.59
CA GLU A 199 -1.42 0.31 -17.32
C GLU A 199 -0.78 1.64 -16.89
N ALA A 200 -0.10 1.64 -15.73
CA ALA A 200 0.48 2.86 -15.16
C ALA A 200 1.70 3.36 -15.96
N GLU A 201 2.39 2.46 -16.63
CA GLU A 201 3.47 2.71 -17.57
C GLU A 201 3.11 2.04 -18.91
N PRO A 202 2.51 2.77 -19.87
CA PRO A 202 2.00 2.20 -21.13
C PRO A 202 3.07 1.45 -21.94
N ASP A 203 4.31 1.98 -22.00
CA ASP A 203 5.41 1.34 -22.72
C ASP A 203 5.75 -0.01 -22.09
N TYR A 204 5.81 -0.09 -20.75
CA TYR A 204 6.04 -1.35 -20.06
C TYR A 204 4.88 -2.33 -20.26
N ALA A 205 3.64 -1.86 -20.25
CA ALA A 205 2.48 -2.71 -20.53
C ALA A 205 2.53 -3.29 -21.95
N ALA A 206 2.93 -2.48 -22.95
CA ALA A 206 3.14 -2.96 -24.32
C ALA A 206 4.29 -3.97 -24.40
N GLU A 207 5.42 -3.74 -23.71
CA GLU A 207 6.53 -4.70 -23.59
C GLU A 207 6.06 -6.04 -23.01
N MET A 208 5.21 -6.05 -21.98
CA MET A 208 4.69 -7.29 -21.36
C MET A 208 3.76 -8.05 -22.30
N LYS A 209 2.90 -7.36 -23.02
CA LYS A 209 2.04 -7.97 -24.06
C LYS A 209 2.88 -8.58 -25.19
N LYS A 210 3.92 -7.86 -25.64
CA LYS A 210 4.87 -8.35 -26.63
C LYS A 210 5.63 -9.59 -26.12
N LEU A 211 6.17 -9.54 -24.90
CA LEU A 211 6.86 -10.67 -24.28
C LEU A 211 5.97 -11.93 -24.24
N THR A 212 4.67 -11.76 -23.97
CA THR A 212 3.70 -12.86 -23.98
C THR A 212 3.60 -13.51 -25.35
N ILE A 213 3.61 -12.71 -26.43
CA ILE A 213 3.58 -13.22 -27.83
C ILE A 213 4.93 -13.88 -28.19
N ASP A 214 6.04 -13.21 -27.88
CA ASP A 214 7.40 -13.69 -28.21
C ASP A 214 7.70 -15.07 -27.57
N LEU A 215 7.06 -15.36 -26.41
CA LEU A 215 7.17 -16.64 -25.70
C LEU A 215 6.07 -17.65 -26.08
N GLY A 216 5.17 -17.34 -27.02
CA GLY A 216 4.07 -18.21 -27.41
C GLY A 216 2.98 -18.41 -26.35
N LEU A 217 2.84 -17.47 -25.42
CA LEU A 217 1.94 -17.56 -24.26
C LEU A 217 0.63 -16.79 -24.41
N GLN A 218 0.30 -16.28 -25.61
CA GLN A 218 -0.87 -15.41 -25.86
C GLN A 218 -2.22 -16.06 -25.49
N HIS A 219 -2.29 -17.39 -25.44
CA HIS A 219 -3.47 -18.14 -25.01
C HIS A 219 -3.44 -18.53 -23.52
N ARG A 220 -2.33 -18.22 -22.83
CA ARG A 220 -2.11 -18.59 -21.42
C ARG A 220 -2.07 -17.36 -20.48
N VAL A 221 -1.97 -16.14 -21.02
CA VAL A 221 -1.98 -14.90 -20.26
C VAL A 221 -3.14 -14.02 -20.71
N THR A 222 -4.02 -13.69 -19.78
CA THR A 222 -5.17 -12.81 -20.04
C THR A 222 -5.03 -11.49 -19.30
N PHE A 223 -4.95 -10.37 -20.03
CA PHE A 223 -4.93 -9.02 -19.47
C PHE A 223 -6.36 -8.49 -19.37
N HIS A 224 -6.89 -8.38 -18.15
CA HIS A 224 -8.26 -7.94 -17.87
C HIS A 224 -8.41 -6.42 -17.69
N GLY A 225 -7.28 -5.69 -17.54
CA GLY A 225 -7.30 -4.27 -17.23
C GLY A 225 -7.73 -3.98 -15.79
N THR A 226 -8.31 -2.81 -15.56
CA THR A 226 -8.74 -2.36 -14.24
C THR A 226 -10.02 -3.05 -13.80
N VAL A 227 -10.09 -3.45 -12.54
CA VAL A 227 -11.28 -4.03 -11.92
C VAL A 227 -11.67 -3.22 -10.68
N ALA A 228 -12.96 -3.08 -10.43
CA ALA A 228 -13.47 -2.43 -9.23
C ALA A 228 -13.10 -3.23 -7.97
N MET A 229 -12.75 -2.54 -6.89
CA MET A 229 -12.26 -3.15 -5.63
C MET A 229 -13.26 -4.16 -5.06
N GLU A 230 -14.56 -3.89 -5.22
CA GLU A 230 -15.66 -4.73 -4.72
C GLU A 230 -15.70 -6.11 -5.39
N LYS A 231 -15.12 -6.25 -6.58
CA LYS A 231 -15.04 -7.52 -7.32
C LYS A 231 -13.80 -8.34 -6.98
N LEU A 232 -12.79 -7.72 -6.37
CA LEU A 232 -11.52 -8.40 -6.05
C LEU A 232 -11.69 -9.59 -5.10
N PRO A 233 -12.53 -9.55 -4.04
CA PRO A 233 -12.73 -10.70 -3.17
C PRO A 233 -13.16 -11.96 -3.92
N ASP A 234 -14.06 -11.82 -4.90
CA ASP A 234 -14.56 -12.95 -5.70
C ASP A 234 -13.51 -13.45 -6.71
N ILE A 235 -12.57 -12.59 -7.10
CA ILE A 235 -11.42 -12.98 -7.92
C ILE A 235 -10.42 -13.75 -7.05
N TYR A 236 -10.05 -13.23 -5.89
CA TYR A 236 -9.08 -13.89 -5.01
C TYR A 236 -9.49 -15.29 -4.56
N VAL A 237 -10.74 -15.52 -4.18
CA VAL A 237 -11.22 -16.84 -3.72
C VAL A 237 -11.16 -17.93 -4.81
N ARG A 238 -11.07 -17.53 -6.08
CA ARG A 238 -10.98 -18.46 -7.22
C ARG A 238 -9.54 -18.83 -7.60
N HIS A 239 -8.55 -18.21 -6.96
CA HIS A 239 -7.13 -18.44 -7.25
C HIS A 239 -6.41 -18.90 -5.99
N ARG A 240 -5.58 -19.92 -6.11
CA ARG A 240 -4.79 -20.42 -4.98
C ARG A 240 -3.54 -19.59 -4.75
N LEU A 241 -2.92 -19.12 -5.81
CA LEU A 241 -1.66 -18.39 -5.79
C LEU A 241 -1.81 -17.05 -6.52
N ILE A 242 -1.33 -15.98 -5.89
CA ILE A 242 -1.16 -14.67 -6.51
C ILE A 242 0.33 -14.38 -6.67
N LEU A 243 0.78 -14.02 -7.88
CA LEU A 243 2.17 -13.68 -8.17
C LEU A 243 2.37 -12.17 -8.03
N ASN A 244 3.32 -11.77 -7.20
CA ASN A 244 3.71 -10.38 -7.06
C ASN A 244 5.20 -10.28 -6.73
N MET A 245 6.00 -10.04 -7.74
CA MET A 245 7.45 -9.99 -7.64
C MET A 245 8.00 -8.58 -7.45
N ALA A 246 7.17 -7.64 -6.95
CA ALA A 246 7.63 -6.28 -6.65
C ALA A 246 8.86 -6.32 -5.74
N SER A 247 9.90 -5.54 -6.08
CA SER A 247 11.05 -5.37 -5.22
C SER A 247 10.75 -4.36 -4.11
N GLU A 248 11.22 -4.65 -2.90
CA GLU A 248 11.31 -3.70 -1.77
C GLU A 248 9.98 -3.14 -1.21
N THR A 249 8.81 -3.56 -1.74
CA THR A 249 7.52 -3.09 -1.25
C THR A 249 6.48 -4.19 -1.22
N ILE A 250 5.73 -4.27 -0.13
CA ILE A 250 4.54 -5.11 -0.05
C ILE A 250 3.38 -4.34 -0.69
N ASP A 251 2.73 -4.94 -1.68
CA ASP A 251 1.46 -4.44 -2.19
C ASP A 251 0.31 -4.89 -1.29
N LYS A 252 -0.63 -3.99 -1.02
CA LYS A 252 -1.85 -4.33 -0.27
C LYS A 252 -2.60 -5.51 -0.88
N THR A 253 -2.59 -5.62 -2.20
CA THR A 253 -3.25 -6.72 -2.93
C THR A 253 -2.79 -8.11 -2.50
N MET A 254 -1.53 -8.27 -2.05
CA MET A 254 -1.07 -9.53 -1.46
C MET A 254 -1.76 -9.83 -0.13
N LEU A 255 -1.88 -8.82 0.74
CA LEU A 255 -2.52 -8.96 2.04
C LEU A 255 -4.04 -9.15 1.91
N GLU A 256 -4.66 -8.44 0.97
CA GLU A 256 -6.07 -8.60 0.60
C GLU A 256 -6.35 -10.01 0.07
N ALA A 257 -5.47 -10.53 -0.78
CA ALA A 257 -5.56 -11.90 -1.29
C ALA A 257 -5.45 -12.95 -0.17
N MET A 258 -4.57 -12.72 0.81
CA MET A 258 -4.42 -13.60 1.98
C MET A 258 -5.70 -13.69 2.81
N THR A 259 -6.49 -12.62 2.95
CA THR A 259 -7.79 -12.68 3.64
C THR A 259 -8.81 -13.57 2.93
N CYS A 260 -8.60 -13.79 1.63
CA CYS A 260 -9.42 -14.65 0.78
C CYS A 260 -8.81 -16.04 0.55
N GLY A 261 -7.77 -16.40 1.30
CA GLY A 261 -7.10 -17.70 1.20
C GLY A 261 -6.26 -17.89 -0.07
N CYS A 262 -5.91 -16.79 -0.76
CA CYS A 262 -5.03 -16.82 -1.93
C CYS A 262 -3.58 -16.50 -1.48
N TYR A 263 -2.65 -17.44 -1.65
CA TYR A 263 -1.29 -17.35 -1.14
C TYR A 263 -0.40 -16.47 -2.04
N PRO A 264 0.32 -15.48 -1.49
CA PRO A 264 1.21 -14.64 -2.29
C PRO A 264 2.55 -15.34 -2.58
N VAL A 265 2.86 -15.54 -3.83
CA VAL A 265 4.18 -15.89 -4.35
C VAL A 265 4.93 -14.59 -4.60
N THR A 266 5.91 -14.31 -3.77
CA THR A 266 6.61 -13.02 -3.76
C THR A 266 8.08 -13.21 -3.41
N THR A 267 8.88 -12.13 -3.40
CA THR A 267 10.29 -12.19 -3.03
C THR A 267 10.47 -12.65 -1.58
N ALA A 268 11.60 -13.26 -1.25
CA ALA A 268 11.91 -13.69 0.11
C ALA A 268 11.87 -12.52 1.11
N ALA A 269 12.30 -11.32 0.68
CA ALA A 269 12.25 -10.11 1.50
C ALA A 269 10.82 -9.67 1.82
N ASN A 270 9.93 -9.70 0.81
CA ASN A 270 8.52 -9.38 0.99
C ASN A 270 7.80 -10.44 1.84
N ALA A 271 8.07 -11.73 1.60
CA ALA A 271 7.52 -12.82 2.39
C ALA A 271 7.84 -12.66 3.88
N LYS A 272 9.12 -12.38 4.20
CA LYS A 272 9.56 -12.08 5.58
C LYS A 272 8.83 -10.86 6.16
N ALA A 273 8.66 -9.81 5.38
CA ALA A 273 8.00 -8.59 5.84
C ALA A 273 6.47 -8.74 6.01
N ILE A 274 5.84 -9.65 5.26
CA ILE A 274 4.43 -10.05 5.45
C ILE A 274 4.28 -10.93 6.69
N GLY A 275 5.28 -11.74 7.01
CA GLY A 275 5.24 -12.74 8.08
C GLY A 275 4.92 -14.15 7.60
N ILE A 276 5.15 -14.45 6.31
CA ILE A 276 5.06 -15.80 5.74
C ILE A 276 6.44 -16.41 5.55
N SER A 277 6.56 -17.73 5.72
CA SER A 277 7.85 -18.43 5.70
C SER A 277 8.22 -19.00 4.32
N ALA A 278 7.24 -19.32 3.48
CA ALA A 278 7.48 -19.94 2.19
C ALA A 278 7.50 -18.89 1.05
N ALA A 279 8.61 -18.87 0.32
CA ALA A 279 8.81 -18.03 -0.86
C ALA A 279 9.80 -18.71 -1.82
N PRO A 280 9.84 -18.33 -3.10
CA PRO A 280 10.94 -18.70 -3.98
C PRO A 280 12.28 -18.30 -3.34
N ASN A 281 13.28 -19.14 -3.47
CA ASN A 281 14.62 -18.89 -2.88
C ASN A 281 15.39 -17.77 -3.58
N THR A 282 15.04 -17.49 -4.83
CA THR A 282 15.57 -16.37 -5.64
C THR A 282 14.46 -15.75 -6.49
N ASP A 283 14.71 -14.52 -6.95
CA ASP A 283 13.77 -13.77 -7.81
C ASP A 283 13.99 -14.14 -9.30
N THR A 284 14.15 -15.43 -9.62
CA THR A 284 14.33 -15.88 -11.01
C THR A 284 13.08 -16.63 -11.51
N PRO A 285 12.81 -16.62 -12.82
CA PRO A 285 11.70 -17.36 -13.39
C PRO A 285 11.69 -18.84 -13.01
N GLU A 286 12.86 -19.49 -12.93
CA GLU A 286 13.03 -20.89 -12.57
C GLU A 286 12.61 -21.16 -11.12
N ALA A 287 13.04 -20.32 -10.19
CA ALA A 287 12.67 -20.44 -8.79
C ALA A 287 11.17 -20.18 -8.57
N ILE A 288 10.61 -19.21 -9.28
CA ILE A 288 9.17 -18.91 -9.23
C ILE A 288 8.37 -20.10 -9.80
N ALA A 289 8.77 -20.65 -10.95
CA ALA A 289 8.12 -21.79 -11.57
C ALA A 289 8.18 -23.02 -10.66
N GLY A 290 9.35 -23.33 -10.10
CA GLY A 290 9.52 -24.44 -9.16
C GLY A 290 8.62 -24.30 -7.92
N PHE A 291 8.52 -23.09 -7.35
CA PHE A 291 7.62 -22.80 -6.23
C PHE A 291 6.15 -22.98 -6.61
N VAL A 292 5.74 -22.43 -7.75
CA VAL A 292 4.36 -22.58 -8.25
C VAL A 292 4.02 -24.05 -8.46
N GLN A 293 4.91 -24.83 -9.09
CA GLN A 293 4.71 -26.24 -9.35
C GLN A 293 4.56 -27.06 -8.06
N GLN A 294 5.37 -26.75 -7.05
CA GLN A 294 5.31 -27.40 -5.74
C GLN A 294 3.97 -27.13 -5.02
N TYR A 295 3.43 -25.90 -5.12
CA TYR A 295 2.30 -25.47 -4.31
C TYR A 295 0.98 -25.25 -5.08
N ALA A 296 0.94 -25.54 -6.37
CA ALA A 296 -0.27 -25.42 -7.17
C ALA A 296 -1.42 -26.31 -6.66
N GLY A 297 -1.09 -27.51 -6.20
CA GLY A 297 -2.07 -28.45 -5.62
C GLY A 297 -2.51 -28.08 -4.18
N ARG A 298 -1.62 -27.52 -3.38
CA ARG A 298 -1.90 -27.12 -1.99
C ARG A 298 -1.03 -25.92 -1.60
N ALA A 299 -1.64 -24.83 -1.19
CA ALA A 299 -0.89 -23.66 -0.70
C ALA A 299 0.02 -24.02 0.50
N PRO A 300 1.15 -23.32 0.68
CA PRO A 300 2.09 -23.55 1.80
C PRO A 300 1.45 -23.35 3.18
N MET A 301 0.38 -22.58 3.26
CA MET A 301 -0.30 -22.17 4.50
C MET A 301 -1.81 -22.22 4.26
N ASP A 302 -2.57 -22.57 5.31
CA ASP A 302 -4.02 -22.53 5.25
C ASP A 302 -4.59 -21.10 5.29
N ALA A 303 -5.85 -20.95 4.88
CA ALA A 303 -6.51 -19.63 4.80
C ALA A 303 -6.65 -18.95 6.17
N ALA A 304 -6.93 -19.69 7.23
CA ALA A 304 -7.10 -19.13 8.56
C ALA A 304 -5.78 -18.57 9.10
N ALA A 305 -4.67 -19.28 8.90
CA ALA A 305 -3.35 -18.81 9.30
C ALA A 305 -2.94 -17.56 8.50
N MET A 306 -3.24 -17.50 7.20
CA MET A 306 -3.01 -16.29 6.38
C MET A 306 -3.84 -15.10 6.87
N TYR A 307 -5.12 -15.31 7.14
CA TYR A 307 -6.00 -14.28 7.70
C TYR A 307 -5.49 -13.77 9.05
N ASP A 308 -5.06 -14.68 9.93
CA ASP A 308 -4.52 -14.33 11.25
C ASP A 308 -3.26 -13.45 11.17
N ILE A 309 -2.36 -13.68 10.20
CA ILE A 309 -1.21 -12.82 9.96
C ILE A 309 -1.69 -11.39 9.60
N VAL A 310 -2.63 -11.28 8.65
CA VAL A 310 -3.15 -9.97 8.25
C VAL A 310 -3.85 -9.28 9.43
N ARG A 311 -4.67 -10.00 10.17
CA ARG A 311 -5.41 -9.48 11.34
C ARG A 311 -4.47 -8.95 12.41
N LYS A 312 -3.42 -9.70 12.75
CA LYS A 312 -2.48 -9.36 13.83
C LYS A 312 -1.51 -8.25 13.46
N HIS A 313 -0.99 -8.26 12.23
CA HIS A 313 0.16 -7.42 11.85
C HIS A 313 -0.16 -6.34 10.82
N HIS A 314 -1.29 -6.45 10.11
CA HIS A 314 -1.60 -5.57 8.99
C HIS A 314 -3.01 -4.99 9.02
N SER A 315 -3.83 -5.26 10.05
CA SER A 315 -5.19 -4.73 10.13
C SER A 315 -5.21 -3.22 10.33
N LEU A 316 -6.18 -2.54 9.71
CA LEU A 316 -6.41 -1.11 9.88
C LEU A 316 -6.74 -0.76 11.34
N ALA A 317 -7.53 -1.59 12.01
CA ALA A 317 -7.89 -1.37 13.40
C ALA A 317 -6.66 -1.38 14.32
N GLY A 318 -5.79 -2.39 14.21
CA GLY A 318 -4.55 -2.47 15.00
C GLY A 318 -3.59 -1.33 14.70
N LEU A 319 -3.42 -0.99 13.42
CA LEU A 319 -2.61 0.14 12.97
C LEU A 319 -3.13 1.45 13.56
N MET A 320 -4.44 1.70 13.50
CA MET A 320 -5.04 2.93 14.02
C MET A 320 -4.96 3.03 15.55
N THR A 321 -5.12 1.92 16.28
CA THR A 321 -4.92 1.90 17.73
C THR A 321 -3.50 2.33 18.07
N THR A 322 -2.49 1.68 17.48
CA THR A 322 -1.08 2.00 17.74
C THR A 322 -0.74 3.45 17.41
N MET A 323 -1.14 3.94 16.22
CA MET A 323 -0.89 5.36 15.87
C MET A 323 -1.58 6.32 16.80
N SER A 324 -2.84 6.04 17.17
CA SER A 324 -3.64 6.89 18.05
C SER A 324 -3.02 7.01 19.43
N ASP A 325 -2.46 5.94 19.97
CA ASP A 325 -1.78 5.95 21.27
C ASP A 325 -0.54 6.83 21.25
N TYR A 326 0.35 6.69 20.25
CA TYR A 326 1.49 7.59 20.07
C TYR A 326 1.07 9.05 19.89
N ILE A 327 0.04 9.31 19.11
CA ILE A 327 -0.44 10.68 18.86
C ILE A 327 -1.02 11.31 20.15
N ARG A 328 -1.73 10.53 20.97
CA ARG A 328 -2.31 11.00 22.25
C ARG A 328 -1.25 11.28 23.29
N THR A 329 -0.30 10.38 23.48
CA THR A 329 0.78 10.53 24.46
C THR A 329 1.78 11.63 24.07
N GLY A 330 1.88 11.96 22.77
CA GLY A 330 2.84 12.92 22.26
C GLY A 330 4.26 12.33 22.08
N GLU A 331 4.39 11.02 22.19
CA GLU A 331 5.65 10.28 22.06
C GLU A 331 6.14 10.16 20.62
#